data_3bfcef640d0a6ed27c78bbfe8e3fe6e3
#
_entry.id   3bfcef640d0a6ed27c78bbfe8e3fe6e3
#
_cell.length_a   1.000
_cell.length_b   1.000
_cell.length_c   1.000
_cell.angle_alpha   90.00
_cell.angle_beta   90.00
_cell.angle_gamma   90.00
#
_symmetry.space_group_name_H-M   'P 1'
#
loop_
_entity.id
_entity.type
_entity.pdbx_description
1 polymer ?
#
loop_
_entity_poly.entity_id
_entity_poly.type
_entity_poly.pdbx_seq_one_letter_code
_entity_poly.pdbx_strand_id
1 'polypeptide(L)'
;MAHSTLRRMGLGGAISLLVASAAWAQQPPATAGTGPAPAFAADIEKAAILKVMAAAADWQIAHPSTHAPYDWTQAAYYTGMMAFARVTDNPKYIEAMKAMSAANQWRPGLRPGHADDYAVAATYAQLYMRDRDAKMLAPSRALFDFLATRKFDEPLVWGNAIEMRELAWCDALFMGPPAMAAVSAATGDAKYLELANRLWWKTTDYLYDRDEHLYYRDSRYFDQREKNGKKVFWSRGNGWVIAGLARMLDDMPAGYRERGRYVTLFKEMAAAVLAAQSADGYWRSSLLDPESRPNPETSGTGFFVYSLAWGVNHGLLDRALFEPAAKRGWAALVRAVHPDGMLGWVQQIGAEPGSAGADSTEVYGTGALLLAGSEIITLAK
;
A
#
# COMPACT_ATOMS: atom_id res chain seq x y z
N MET A 1 -73.79 5.89 36.59
CA MET A 1 -73.84 7.02 37.54
C MET A 1 -72.42 7.29 38.03
N ALA A 2 -72.09 8.56 38.13
CA ALA A 2 -70.88 9.16 38.67
C ALA A 2 -69.67 9.28 37.72
N HIS A 3 -69.62 10.47 37.14
CA HIS A 3 -68.43 11.11 36.57
C HIS A 3 -67.39 11.41 37.65
N SER A 4 -66.09 11.26 37.31
CA SER A 4 -65.03 11.99 38.01
C SER A 4 -63.92 12.33 37.01
N THR A 5 -63.88 13.58 36.74
CA THR A 5 -62.84 14.33 36.02
C THR A 5 -61.57 14.40 36.81
N LEU A 6 -60.42 14.06 36.23
CA LEU A 6 -59.09 14.37 36.78
C LEU A 6 -58.23 15.14 35.74
N ARG A 7 -57.81 16.28 36.24
CA ARG A 7 -56.98 17.32 35.54
C ARG A 7 -55.61 16.80 35.17
N ARG A 8 -55.18 17.16 33.97
CA ARG A 8 -53.79 17.09 33.53
C ARG A 8 -52.97 18.22 34.18
N MET A 9 -51.95 17.88 34.91
CA MET A 9 -50.84 18.76 35.25
C MET A 9 -49.65 18.43 34.39
N GLY A 10 -49.25 19.38 33.55
CA GLY A 10 -48.00 19.26 32.78
C GLY A 10 -46.82 19.65 33.67
N LEU A 11 -45.81 18.79 33.69
CA LEU A 11 -44.44 19.16 34.13
C LEU A 11 -43.55 19.14 32.90
N GLY A 12 -43.17 20.33 32.49
CA GLY A 12 -42.09 20.51 31.51
C GLY A 12 -40.76 20.30 32.24
N GLY A 13 -40.09 19.21 31.88
CA GLY A 13 -38.68 18.96 32.26
C GLY A 13 -37.75 19.36 31.14
N ALA A 14 -37.09 20.50 31.28
CA ALA A 14 -36.00 20.89 30.41
C ALA A 14 -34.80 19.99 30.66
N ILE A 15 -34.45 19.17 29.67
CA ILE A 15 -33.20 18.37 29.70
C ILE A 15 -32.09 19.29 29.17
N SER A 16 -31.27 19.80 30.09
CA SER A 16 -30.01 20.49 29.76
C SER A 16 -29.00 19.49 29.33
N LEU A 17 -28.69 19.43 28.04
CA LEU A 17 -27.52 18.70 27.51
C LEU A 17 -26.24 19.46 27.94
N LEU A 18 -25.55 18.92 28.95
CA LEU A 18 -24.18 19.28 29.26
C LEU A 18 -23.26 18.69 28.17
N VAL A 19 -22.85 19.55 27.23
CA VAL A 19 -21.76 19.23 26.32
C VAL A 19 -20.46 19.34 27.12
N ALA A 20 -19.92 18.19 27.53
CA ALA A 20 -18.58 18.12 28.08
C ALA A 20 -17.58 18.32 26.96
N SER A 21 -17.03 19.52 26.83
CA SER A 21 -15.86 19.82 26.01
C SER A 21 -14.65 19.13 26.67
N ALA A 22 -14.26 17.97 26.12
CA ALA A 22 -12.98 17.35 26.46
C ALA A 22 -11.86 18.25 25.89
N ALA A 23 -11.24 19.03 26.77
CA ALA A 23 -10.02 19.73 26.47
C ALA A 23 -8.93 18.67 26.23
N TRP A 24 -8.48 18.53 24.99
CA TRP A 24 -7.30 17.76 24.64
C TRP A 24 -6.11 18.49 25.26
N ALA A 25 -5.60 17.97 26.39
CA ALA A 25 -4.34 18.41 26.94
C ALA A 25 -3.25 18.13 25.91
N GLN A 26 -2.65 19.18 25.37
CA GLN A 26 -1.44 19.07 24.55
C GLN A 26 -0.35 18.42 25.40
N GLN A 27 0.01 17.17 25.05
CA GLN A 27 1.21 16.56 25.61
C GLN A 27 2.42 17.41 25.22
N PRO A 28 3.33 17.68 26.14
CA PRO A 28 4.58 18.39 25.81
C PRO A 28 5.32 17.59 24.73
N PRO A 29 6.04 18.29 23.81
CA PRO A 29 6.80 17.62 22.77
C PRO A 29 7.78 16.65 23.42
N ALA A 30 7.80 15.41 22.92
CA ALA A 30 8.76 14.41 23.37
C ALA A 30 10.16 14.99 23.26
N THR A 31 10.94 14.92 24.32
CA THR A 31 12.34 15.36 24.36
C THR A 31 13.07 14.70 23.18
N ALA A 32 13.64 15.53 22.32
CA ALA A 32 14.44 15.09 21.18
C ALA A 32 15.52 14.12 21.68
N GLY A 33 15.44 12.86 21.27
CA GLY A 33 16.45 11.87 21.57
C GLY A 33 17.80 12.33 21.05
N THR A 34 18.88 12.07 21.79
CA THR A 34 20.27 12.41 21.48
C THR A 34 20.86 11.50 20.40
N GLY A 35 20.09 11.15 19.37
CA GLY A 35 20.58 10.45 18.17
C GLY A 35 21.26 11.43 17.20
N PRO A 36 22.12 10.94 16.30
CA PRO A 36 22.71 11.78 15.25
C PRO A 36 21.61 12.48 14.44
N ALA A 37 21.87 13.72 14.01
CA ALA A 37 20.93 14.44 13.17
C ALA A 37 20.59 13.63 11.91
N PRO A 38 19.31 13.65 11.45
CA PRO A 38 18.93 12.92 10.24
C PRO A 38 19.76 13.41 9.04
N ALA A 39 20.18 12.48 8.18
CA ALA A 39 21.03 12.77 7.02
C ALA A 39 20.30 13.63 5.96
N PHE A 40 18.98 13.62 5.98
CA PHE A 40 18.11 14.33 5.05
C PHE A 40 17.07 15.16 5.79
N ALA A 41 16.71 16.31 5.24
CA ALA A 41 15.60 17.11 5.73
C ALA A 41 14.26 16.48 5.33
N ALA A 42 13.32 16.48 6.25
CA ALA A 42 11.96 15.95 6.03
C ALA A 42 10.97 17.04 5.54
N ASP A 43 11.50 18.16 5.05
CA ASP A 43 10.70 19.27 4.56
C ASP A 43 9.79 18.82 3.40
N ILE A 44 8.55 19.34 3.43
CA ILE A 44 7.55 19.03 2.41
C ILE A 44 7.71 20.02 1.24
N GLU A 45 8.91 20.06 0.68
CA GLU A 45 9.26 20.83 -0.50
C GLU A 45 9.76 19.90 -1.60
N LYS A 46 9.36 20.17 -2.85
CA LYS A 46 9.71 19.29 -4.00
C LYS A 46 11.21 18.97 -4.04
N ALA A 47 12.07 19.95 -3.85
CA ALA A 47 13.53 19.76 -3.91
C ALA A 47 14.05 18.83 -2.81
N ALA A 48 13.57 18.99 -1.57
CA ALA A 48 13.96 18.16 -0.44
C ALA A 48 13.48 16.71 -0.65
N ILE A 49 12.23 16.53 -1.07
CA ILE A 49 11.65 15.20 -1.34
C ILE A 49 12.42 14.52 -2.47
N LEU A 50 12.66 15.19 -3.60
CA LEU A 50 13.42 14.63 -4.72
C LEU A 50 14.85 14.24 -4.32
N LYS A 51 15.49 14.98 -3.41
CA LYS A 51 16.83 14.65 -2.90
C LYS A 51 16.83 13.32 -2.14
N VAL A 52 15.84 13.08 -1.27
CA VAL A 52 15.70 11.82 -0.55
C VAL A 52 15.43 10.67 -1.52
N MET A 53 14.48 10.86 -2.43
CA MET A 53 14.12 9.83 -3.43
C MET A 53 15.31 9.48 -4.32
N ALA A 54 16.08 10.49 -4.78
CA ALA A 54 17.25 10.27 -5.60
C ALA A 54 18.34 9.50 -4.83
N ALA A 55 18.61 9.87 -3.58
CA ALA A 55 19.59 9.16 -2.77
C ALA A 55 19.23 7.69 -2.60
N ALA A 56 17.97 7.38 -2.27
CA ALA A 56 17.53 6.00 -2.11
C ALA A 56 17.53 5.21 -3.43
N ALA A 57 17.09 5.82 -4.53
CA ALA A 57 17.09 5.19 -5.84
C ALA A 57 18.52 4.94 -6.34
N ASP A 58 19.43 5.89 -6.15
CA ASP A 58 20.82 5.77 -6.57
C ASP A 58 21.56 4.73 -5.75
N TRP A 59 21.32 4.70 -4.44
CA TRP A 59 21.86 3.63 -3.59
C TRP A 59 21.40 2.26 -4.08
N GLN A 60 20.11 2.09 -4.36
CA GLN A 60 19.57 0.80 -4.81
C GLN A 60 20.08 0.38 -6.20
N ILE A 61 20.30 1.33 -7.10
CA ILE A 61 20.93 1.07 -8.41
C ILE A 61 22.37 0.59 -8.24
N ALA A 62 23.11 1.19 -7.28
CA ALA A 62 24.48 0.81 -6.97
C ALA A 62 24.59 -0.53 -6.20
N HIS A 63 23.52 -0.93 -5.51
CA HIS A 63 23.41 -2.17 -4.73
C HIS A 63 22.23 -3.01 -5.25
N PRO A 64 22.37 -3.61 -6.44
CA PRO A 64 21.28 -4.35 -7.07
C PRO A 64 20.91 -5.58 -6.23
N SER A 65 19.60 -5.84 -6.15
CA SER A 65 19.11 -7.08 -5.52
C SER A 65 19.57 -8.32 -6.30
N THR A 66 19.79 -9.41 -5.59
CA THR A 66 20.14 -10.72 -6.18
C THR A 66 18.93 -11.50 -6.69
N HIS A 67 17.71 -11.03 -6.40
CA HIS A 67 16.48 -11.65 -6.91
C HIS A 67 16.36 -11.48 -8.44
N ALA A 68 15.67 -12.42 -9.07
CA ALA A 68 15.44 -12.37 -10.51
C ALA A 68 14.72 -11.07 -10.92
N PRO A 69 14.97 -10.52 -12.14
CA PRO A 69 14.38 -9.27 -12.57
C PRO A 69 12.84 -9.24 -12.60
N TYR A 70 12.21 -10.41 -12.68
CA TYR A 70 10.75 -10.56 -12.65
C TYR A 70 10.20 -10.90 -11.27
N ASP A 71 11.06 -11.04 -10.26
CA ASP A 71 10.62 -11.35 -8.88
C ASP A 71 9.77 -10.23 -8.30
N TRP A 72 8.82 -10.58 -7.43
CA TRP A 72 7.89 -9.63 -6.81
C TRP A 72 8.61 -8.54 -6.01
N THR A 73 9.74 -8.86 -5.38
CA THR A 73 10.55 -7.88 -4.63
C THR A 73 11.05 -6.77 -5.54
N GLN A 74 11.56 -7.16 -6.70
CA GLN A 74 12.00 -6.26 -7.75
C GLN A 74 10.83 -5.50 -8.38
N ALA A 75 9.71 -6.18 -8.66
CA ALA A 75 8.54 -5.56 -9.27
C ALA A 75 7.95 -4.44 -8.39
N ALA A 76 7.96 -4.62 -7.07
CA ALA A 76 7.56 -3.58 -6.12
C ALA A 76 8.51 -2.37 -6.17
N TYR A 77 9.83 -2.60 -6.26
CA TYR A 77 10.81 -1.55 -6.47
C TYR A 77 10.59 -0.82 -7.80
N TYR A 78 10.41 -1.54 -8.89
CA TYR A 78 10.17 -0.92 -10.21
C TYR A 78 8.89 -0.08 -10.23
N THR A 79 7.86 -0.47 -9.50
CA THR A 79 6.66 0.35 -9.32
C THR A 79 7.00 1.72 -8.70
N GLY A 80 7.84 1.73 -7.67
CA GLY A 80 8.36 2.97 -7.07
C GLY A 80 9.26 3.77 -8.01
N MET A 81 10.14 3.10 -8.76
CA MET A 81 11.02 3.73 -9.75
C MET A 81 10.21 4.41 -10.87
N MET A 82 9.14 3.75 -11.36
CA MET A 82 8.23 4.34 -12.35
C MET A 82 7.49 5.55 -11.78
N ALA A 83 7.09 5.51 -10.51
CA ALA A 83 6.50 6.66 -9.84
C ALA A 83 7.49 7.82 -9.69
N PHE A 84 8.73 7.53 -9.29
CA PHE A 84 9.79 8.53 -9.21
C PHE A 84 10.13 9.14 -10.58
N ALA A 85 10.22 8.31 -11.62
CA ALA A 85 10.50 8.78 -12.99
C ALA A 85 9.42 9.72 -13.54
N ARG A 86 8.20 9.72 -12.99
CA ARG A 86 7.13 10.67 -13.38
C ARG A 86 7.25 12.05 -12.73
N VAL A 87 7.93 12.15 -11.58
CA VAL A 87 8.01 13.40 -10.80
C VAL A 87 9.37 14.08 -10.87
N THR A 88 10.37 13.41 -11.45
CA THR A 88 11.72 13.95 -11.68
C THR A 88 11.97 14.20 -13.16
N ASP A 89 12.80 15.22 -13.47
CA ASP A 89 13.23 15.51 -14.83
C ASP A 89 14.48 14.70 -15.24
N ASN A 90 15.05 13.91 -14.31
CA ASN A 90 16.24 13.11 -14.57
C ASN A 90 15.89 11.83 -15.35
N PRO A 91 16.36 11.64 -16.60
CA PRO A 91 16.03 10.47 -17.42
C PRO A 91 16.68 9.17 -16.92
N LYS A 92 17.66 9.22 -16.02
CA LYS A 92 18.38 8.05 -15.49
C LYS A 92 17.44 6.94 -15.05
N TYR A 93 16.36 7.30 -14.33
CA TYR A 93 15.49 6.34 -13.68
C TYR A 93 14.54 5.64 -14.67
N ILE A 94 14.00 6.36 -15.64
CA ILE A 94 13.18 5.73 -16.69
C ILE A 94 14.05 4.87 -17.61
N GLU A 95 15.27 5.30 -17.93
CA GLU A 95 16.19 4.52 -18.76
C GLU A 95 16.67 3.25 -18.04
N ALA A 96 16.85 3.30 -16.71
CA ALA A 96 17.12 2.10 -15.91
C ALA A 96 15.98 1.08 -16.01
N MET A 97 14.71 1.55 -15.95
CA MET A 97 13.55 0.65 -16.09
C MET A 97 13.43 0.06 -17.50
N LYS A 98 13.74 0.83 -18.53
CA LYS A 98 13.80 0.33 -19.92
C LYS A 98 14.89 -0.71 -20.12
N ALA A 99 16.09 -0.44 -19.59
CA ALA A 99 17.23 -1.35 -19.68
C ALA A 99 16.95 -2.69 -18.98
N MET A 100 16.42 -2.63 -17.74
CA MET A 100 16.00 -3.84 -17.01
C MET A 100 14.95 -4.63 -17.80
N SER A 101 13.90 -3.96 -18.29
CA SER A 101 12.79 -4.59 -19.00
C SER A 101 13.25 -5.25 -20.29
N ALA A 102 14.13 -4.58 -21.04
CA ALA A 102 14.72 -5.11 -22.26
C ALA A 102 15.63 -6.33 -21.97
N ALA A 103 16.47 -6.25 -20.94
CA ALA A 103 17.31 -7.36 -20.50
C ALA A 103 16.47 -8.59 -20.10
N ASN A 104 15.32 -8.36 -19.45
CA ASN A 104 14.36 -9.41 -19.10
C ASN A 104 13.45 -9.83 -20.27
N GLN A 105 13.67 -9.28 -21.49
CA GLN A 105 12.87 -9.55 -22.68
C GLN A 105 11.37 -9.32 -22.48
N TRP A 106 10.98 -8.40 -21.59
CA TRP A 106 9.61 -8.03 -21.26
C TRP A 106 8.78 -9.21 -20.72
N ARG A 107 9.44 -10.22 -20.15
CA ARG A 107 8.78 -11.44 -19.68
C ARG A 107 8.31 -11.29 -18.24
N PRO A 108 7.07 -11.69 -17.91
CA PRO A 108 6.65 -12.01 -16.55
C PRO A 108 7.46 -13.19 -16.01
N GLY A 109 7.27 -13.52 -14.72
CA GLY A 109 7.92 -14.67 -14.10
C GLY A 109 7.47 -16.01 -14.67
N LEU A 110 8.09 -17.07 -14.18
CA LEU A 110 7.99 -18.40 -14.78
C LEU A 110 6.80 -19.24 -14.26
N ARG A 111 6.10 -18.77 -13.22
CA ARG A 111 4.97 -19.45 -12.57
C ARG A 111 3.65 -18.81 -13.03
N PRO A 112 3.03 -19.25 -14.11
CA PRO A 112 1.88 -18.56 -14.71
C PRO A 112 0.63 -18.52 -13.82
N GLY A 113 0.57 -19.36 -12.78
CA GLY A 113 -0.51 -19.33 -11.79
C GLY A 113 -0.24 -18.46 -10.56
N HIS A 114 1.00 -18.01 -10.34
CA HIS A 114 1.40 -17.30 -9.14
C HIS A 114 1.43 -15.78 -9.34
N ALA A 115 0.67 -15.05 -8.51
CA ALA A 115 0.51 -13.59 -8.69
C ALA A 115 1.82 -12.80 -8.63
N ASP A 116 2.78 -13.22 -7.83
CA ASP A 116 4.08 -12.56 -7.73
C ASP A 116 4.79 -12.43 -9.07
N ASP A 117 4.62 -13.44 -9.93
CA ASP A 117 5.28 -13.51 -11.22
C ASP A 117 4.67 -12.58 -12.29
N TYR A 118 3.48 -11.99 -12.03
CA TYR A 118 2.90 -10.99 -12.95
C TYR A 118 3.15 -9.55 -12.52
N ALA A 119 3.58 -9.30 -11.33
CA ALA A 119 3.70 -7.95 -10.77
C ALA A 119 4.52 -7.01 -11.68
N VAL A 120 5.61 -7.52 -12.28
CA VAL A 120 6.48 -6.76 -13.19
C VAL A 120 5.75 -6.30 -14.47
N ALA A 121 4.66 -6.95 -14.87
CA ALA A 121 3.88 -6.59 -16.06
C ALA A 121 3.27 -5.17 -15.97
N ALA A 122 3.04 -4.66 -14.76
CA ALA A 122 2.61 -3.27 -14.57
C ALA A 122 3.67 -2.27 -15.07
N THR A 123 4.95 -2.53 -14.79
CA THR A 123 6.07 -1.71 -15.31
C THR A 123 6.12 -1.76 -16.84
N TYR A 124 5.97 -2.94 -17.43
CA TYR A 124 5.96 -3.08 -18.90
C TYR A 124 4.77 -2.36 -19.53
N ALA A 125 3.60 -2.41 -18.91
CA ALA A 125 2.42 -1.69 -19.38
C ALA A 125 2.63 -0.16 -19.37
N GLN A 126 3.23 0.38 -18.29
CA GLN A 126 3.55 1.80 -18.20
C GLN A 126 4.59 2.25 -19.22
N LEU A 127 5.64 1.44 -19.47
CA LEU A 127 6.63 1.71 -20.52
C LEU A 127 6.01 1.63 -21.91
N TYR A 128 5.14 0.65 -22.16
CA TYR A 128 4.39 0.55 -23.42
C TYR A 128 3.48 1.77 -23.64
N MET A 129 2.78 2.25 -22.62
CA MET A 129 1.93 3.43 -22.77
C MET A 129 2.74 4.67 -23.17
N ARG A 130 4.01 4.74 -22.78
CA ARG A 130 4.94 5.80 -23.15
C ARG A 130 5.50 5.64 -24.58
N ASP A 131 6.07 4.47 -24.89
CA ASP A 131 6.91 4.27 -26.07
C ASP A 131 6.18 3.54 -27.24
N ARG A 132 5.03 2.91 -26.96
CA ARG A 132 4.13 2.23 -27.93
C ARG A 132 4.76 1.10 -28.74
N ASP A 133 5.83 0.48 -28.24
CA ASP A 133 6.43 -0.70 -28.86
C ASP A 133 5.71 -1.98 -28.40
N ALA A 134 5.05 -2.65 -29.34
CA ALA A 134 4.21 -3.82 -29.05
C ALA A 134 4.96 -4.97 -28.35
N LYS A 135 6.28 -5.10 -28.55
CA LYS A 135 7.10 -6.15 -27.91
C LYS A 135 7.13 -6.01 -26.39
N MET A 136 6.97 -4.79 -25.85
CA MET A 136 6.99 -4.51 -24.41
C MET A 136 5.82 -5.17 -23.69
N LEU A 137 4.72 -5.41 -24.38
CA LEU A 137 3.48 -5.89 -23.75
C LEU A 137 3.08 -7.30 -24.19
N ALA A 138 3.62 -7.79 -25.31
CA ALA A 138 3.21 -9.07 -25.91
C ALA A 138 3.31 -10.27 -24.93
N PRO A 139 4.39 -10.46 -24.16
CA PRO A 139 4.48 -11.58 -23.21
C PRO A 139 3.43 -11.48 -22.05
N SER A 140 3.19 -10.28 -21.54
CA SER A 140 2.20 -10.05 -20.47
C SER A 140 0.78 -10.29 -21.00
N ARG A 141 0.46 -9.86 -22.22
CA ARG A 141 -0.84 -10.16 -22.87
C ARG A 141 -1.06 -11.65 -23.01
N ALA A 142 -0.06 -12.37 -23.54
CA ALA A 142 -0.15 -13.83 -23.71
C ALA A 142 -0.43 -14.54 -22.39
N LEU A 143 0.24 -14.12 -21.30
CA LEU A 143 -0.02 -14.65 -19.96
C LEU A 143 -1.45 -14.35 -19.48
N PHE A 144 -1.89 -13.09 -19.60
CA PHE A 144 -3.23 -12.71 -19.10
C PHE A 144 -4.37 -13.26 -19.97
N ASP A 145 -4.14 -13.45 -21.27
CA ASP A 145 -5.05 -14.20 -22.14
C ASP A 145 -5.23 -15.63 -21.66
N PHE A 146 -4.12 -16.30 -21.33
CA PHE A 146 -4.17 -17.66 -20.73
C PHE A 146 -4.92 -17.63 -19.38
N LEU A 147 -4.59 -16.71 -18.47
CA LEU A 147 -5.24 -16.62 -17.17
C LEU A 147 -6.75 -16.32 -17.27
N ALA A 148 -7.17 -15.55 -18.28
CA ALA A 148 -8.58 -15.26 -18.53
C ALA A 148 -9.39 -16.50 -18.88
N THR A 149 -8.77 -17.56 -19.38
CA THR A 149 -9.43 -18.85 -19.65
C THR A 149 -9.59 -19.74 -18.42
N ARG A 150 -8.91 -19.42 -17.31
CA ARG A 150 -8.96 -20.22 -16.07
C ARG A 150 -10.19 -19.88 -15.24
N LYS A 151 -10.70 -20.87 -14.51
CA LYS A 151 -11.89 -20.70 -13.68
C LYS A 151 -11.62 -19.96 -12.37
N PHE A 152 -10.53 -20.25 -11.68
CA PHE A 152 -10.23 -19.72 -10.34
C PHE A 152 -11.38 -20.01 -9.37
N ASP A 153 -11.72 -21.28 -9.17
CA ASP A 153 -12.86 -21.73 -8.38
C ASP A 153 -12.48 -22.59 -7.16
N GLU A 154 -11.17 -22.73 -6.88
CA GLU A 154 -10.70 -23.46 -5.70
C GLU A 154 -10.92 -22.65 -4.41
N PRO A 155 -11.16 -23.31 -3.27
CA PRO A 155 -11.17 -22.65 -1.95
C PRO A 155 -9.82 -22.01 -1.63
N LEU A 156 -9.84 -20.82 -1.00
CA LEU A 156 -8.63 -20.06 -0.65
C LEU A 156 -7.97 -20.50 0.66
N VAL A 157 -8.22 -21.73 1.13
CA VAL A 157 -7.57 -22.28 2.32
C VAL A 157 -6.07 -22.46 2.04
N TRP A 158 -5.23 -21.84 2.87
CA TRP A 158 -3.79 -21.89 2.70
C TRP A 158 -3.26 -23.33 2.89
N GLY A 159 -2.54 -23.81 1.91
CA GLY A 159 -1.98 -25.16 1.86
C GLY A 159 -1.96 -25.72 0.44
N ASN A 160 -1.30 -26.86 0.24
CA ASN A 160 -1.26 -27.56 -1.03
C ASN A 160 -0.85 -26.69 -2.23
N ALA A 161 0.07 -25.74 -2.01
CA ALA A 161 0.51 -24.77 -3.01
C ALA A 161 -0.65 -24.04 -3.70
N ILE A 162 -1.67 -23.61 -2.93
CA ILE A 162 -2.85 -22.92 -3.44
C ILE A 162 -2.47 -21.61 -4.14
N GLU A 163 -1.39 -20.95 -3.71
CA GLU A 163 -0.83 -19.74 -4.29
C GLU A 163 -0.40 -19.91 -5.77
N MET A 164 -0.17 -21.14 -6.20
CA MET A 164 0.13 -21.47 -7.59
C MET A 164 -1.14 -21.47 -8.49
N ARG A 165 -2.31 -21.38 -7.89
CA ARG A 165 -3.59 -21.54 -8.59
C ARG A 165 -4.61 -20.46 -8.28
N GLU A 166 -4.53 -19.83 -7.11
CA GLU A 166 -5.47 -18.86 -6.58
C GLU A 166 -4.73 -17.70 -5.90
N LEU A 167 -5.40 -16.57 -5.75
CA LEU A 167 -4.89 -15.45 -4.97
C LEU A 167 -5.31 -15.62 -3.50
N ALA A 168 -4.69 -16.57 -2.81
CA ALA A 168 -5.08 -17.00 -1.46
C ALA A 168 -4.38 -16.22 -0.32
N TRP A 169 -3.70 -15.11 -0.63
CA TRP A 169 -3.03 -14.25 0.35
C TRP A 169 -3.17 -12.77 -0.03
N CYS A 170 -3.17 -11.90 0.96
CA CYS A 170 -3.47 -10.49 0.76
C CYS A 170 -2.44 -9.76 -0.12
N ASP A 171 -1.16 -10.15 -0.06
CA ASP A 171 -0.09 -9.54 -0.86
C ASP A 171 -0.35 -9.68 -2.36
N ALA A 172 -1.02 -10.76 -2.78
CA ALA A 172 -1.40 -10.99 -4.18
C ALA A 172 -2.22 -9.84 -4.77
N LEU A 173 -2.94 -9.08 -3.93
CA LEU A 173 -3.75 -7.95 -4.35
C LEU A 173 -2.91 -6.73 -4.80
N PHE A 174 -1.64 -6.66 -4.43
CA PHE A 174 -0.69 -5.70 -5.02
C PHE A 174 -0.06 -6.25 -6.30
N MET A 175 0.17 -7.56 -6.36
CA MET A 175 0.96 -8.20 -7.41
C MET A 175 0.16 -8.42 -8.70
N GLY A 176 -0.95 -9.14 -8.61
CA GLY A 176 -1.70 -9.60 -9.79
C GLY A 176 -2.70 -8.57 -10.33
N PRO A 177 -3.77 -8.22 -9.59
CA PRO A 177 -4.84 -7.39 -10.11
C PRO A 177 -4.40 -6.02 -10.65
N PRO A 178 -3.49 -5.25 -9.99
CA PRO A 178 -3.01 -3.99 -10.55
C PRO A 178 -2.21 -4.16 -11.84
N ALA A 179 -1.47 -5.27 -12.00
CA ALA A 179 -0.77 -5.55 -13.25
C ALA A 179 -1.75 -5.83 -14.40
N MET A 180 -2.83 -6.56 -14.13
CA MET A 180 -3.91 -6.80 -15.10
C MET A 180 -4.67 -5.52 -15.45
N ALA A 181 -4.96 -4.66 -14.46
CA ALA A 181 -5.60 -3.37 -14.67
C ALA A 181 -4.73 -2.45 -15.54
N ALA A 182 -3.41 -2.38 -15.27
CA ALA A 182 -2.46 -1.62 -16.08
C ALA A 182 -2.41 -2.10 -17.53
N VAL A 183 -2.43 -3.42 -17.78
CA VAL A 183 -2.49 -3.99 -19.14
C VAL A 183 -3.84 -3.70 -19.80
N SER A 184 -4.95 -3.72 -19.04
CA SER A 184 -6.26 -3.30 -19.54
C SER A 184 -6.24 -1.84 -19.99
N ALA A 185 -5.72 -0.93 -19.16
CA ALA A 185 -5.59 0.49 -19.49
C ALA A 185 -4.68 0.71 -20.71
N ALA A 186 -3.58 -0.03 -20.80
CA ALA A 186 -2.61 0.07 -21.91
C ALA A 186 -3.15 -0.40 -23.26
N THR A 187 -4.04 -1.41 -23.25
CA THR A 187 -4.58 -2.05 -24.46
C THR A 187 -5.98 -1.61 -24.84
N GLY A 188 -6.75 -1.08 -23.88
CA GLY A 188 -8.19 -0.85 -24.02
C GLY A 188 -9.05 -2.13 -23.92
N ASP A 189 -8.44 -3.30 -23.65
CA ASP A 189 -9.16 -4.57 -23.54
C ASP A 189 -9.67 -4.79 -22.12
N ALA A 190 -10.97 -4.63 -21.94
CA ALA A 190 -11.63 -4.70 -20.63
C ALA A 190 -11.53 -6.08 -19.97
N LYS A 191 -11.27 -7.16 -20.72
CA LYS A 191 -11.21 -8.52 -20.14
C LYS A 191 -10.18 -8.67 -19.04
N TYR A 192 -9.07 -7.93 -19.09
CA TYR A 192 -8.02 -7.98 -18.06
C TYR A 192 -8.46 -7.29 -16.77
N LEU A 193 -9.19 -6.18 -16.88
CA LEU A 193 -9.79 -5.51 -15.72
C LEU A 193 -10.90 -6.37 -15.09
N GLU A 194 -11.72 -7.04 -15.91
CA GLU A 194 -12.76 -7.96 -15.42
C GLU A 194 -12.14 -9.18 -14.70
N LEU A 195 -11.02 -9.71 -15.20
CA LEU A 195 -10.26 -10.75 -14.51
C LEU A 195 -9.70 -10.24 -13.18
N ALA A 196 -9.06 -9.06 -13.18
CA ALA A 196 -8.54 -8.42 -11.98
C ALA A 196 -9.64 -8.22 -10.92
N ASN A 197 -10.80 -7.70 -11.34
CA ASN A 197 -11.96 -7.48 -10.50
C ASN A 197 -12.46 -8.77 -9.86
N ARG A 198 -12.63 -9.84 -10.64
CA ARG A 198 -13.07 -11.14 -10.13
C ARG A 198 -12.12 -11.71 -9.07
N LEU A 199 -10.82 -11.67 -9.33
CA LEU A 199 -9.80 -12.16 -8.41
C LEU A 199 -9.68 -11.29 -7.15
N TRP A 200 -9.74 -9.97 -7.32
CA TRP A 200 -9.73 -9.03 -6.20
C TRP A 200 -10.84 -9.34 -5.19
N TRP A 201 -12.07 -9.41 -5.67
CA TRP A 201 -13.21 -9.59 -4.77
C TRP A 201 -13.29 -10.99 -4.18
N LYS A 202 -12.87 -12.02 -4.91
CA LYS A 202 -12.75 -13.38 -4.34
C LYS A 202 -11.81 -13.39 -3.13
N THR A 203 -10.64 -12.78 -3.24
CA THR A 203 -9.67 -12.70 -2.13
C THR A 203 -10.19 -11.79 -1.00
N THR A 204 -10.79 -10.65 -1.35
CA THR A 204 -11.38 -9.72 -0.37
C THR A 204 -12.50 -10.38 0.44
N ASP A 205 -13.42 -11.05 -0.21
CA ASP A 205 -14.55 -11.73 0.48
C ASP A 205 -14.09 -12.83 1.44
N TYR A 206 -12.85 -13.33 1.28
CA TYR A 206 -12.27 -14.37 2.11
C TYR A 206 -11.35 -13.85 3.22
N LEU A 207 -10.54 -12.82 2.94
CA LEU A 207 -9.47 -12.36 3.85
C LEU A 207 -9.76 -11.05 4.57
N TYR A 208 -10.75 -10.26 4.12
CA TYR A 208 -11.06 -8.97 4.72
C TYR A 208 -11.87 -9.12 5.99
N ASP A 209 -11.32 -8.64 7.11
CA ASP A 209 -12.02 -8.53 8.38
C ASP A 209 -12.86 -7.25 8.40
N ARG A 210 -14.19 -7.40 8.46
CA ARG A 210 -15.15 -6.28 8.37
C ARG A 210 -15.26 -5.48 9.66
N ASP A 211 -14.83 -6.02 10.79
CA ASP A 211 -14.85 -5.31 12.08
C ASP A 211 -13.64 -4.41 12.24
N GLU A 212 -12.46 -4.92 11.84
CA GLU A 212 -11.19 -4.19 11.96
C GLU A 212 -10.83 -3.40 10.71
N HIS A 213 -11.51 -3.63 9.58
CA HIS A 213 -11.24 -3.04 8.26
C HIS A 213 -9.81 -3.28 7.77
N LEU A 214 -9.26 -4.45 8.06
CA LEU A 214 -7.93 -4.91 7.72
C LEU A 214 -7.97 -6.32 7.13
N TYR A 215 -6.88 -6.70 6.45
CA TYR A 215 -6.76 -8.02 5.85
C TYR A 215 -5.89 -8.94 6.70
N TYR A 216 -6.37 -10.16 6.94
CA TYR A 216 -5.49 -11.26 7.28
C TYR A 216 -4.53 -11.53 6.12
N ARG A 217 -3.30 -11.96 6.45
CA ARG A 217 -2.34 -12.33 5.39
C ARG A 217 -2.85 -13.52 4.57
N ASP A 218 -3.33 -14.55 5.23
CA ASP A 218 -3.99 -15.74 4.67
C ASP A 218 -4.78 -16.46 5.79
N SER A 219 -5.46 -17.56 5.44
CA SER A 219 -6.36 -18.27 6.36
C SER A 219 -5.69 -18.86 7.61
N ARG A 220 -4.38 -19.01 7.65
CA ARG A 220 -3.66 -19.50 8.84
C ARG A 220 -3.76 -18.52 10.02
N TYR A 221 -4.05 -17.24 9.76
CA TYR A 221 -4.09 -16.18 10.76
C TYR A 221 -5.49 -15.91 11.33
N PHE A 222 -6.55 -16.55 10.86
CA PHE A 222 -7.92 -16.29 11.31
C PHE A 222 -8.12 -16.52 12.81
N ASP A 223 -7.54 -17.59 13.34
CA ASP A 223 -7.66 -17.97 14.75
C ASP A 223 -6.43 -17.55 15.59
N GLN A 224 -5.40 -16.98 14.97
CA GLN A 224 -4.23 -16.51 15.68
C GLN A 224 -4.50 -15.18 16.39
N ARG A 225 -3.82 -14.99 17.52
CA ARG A 225 -3.91 -13.76 18.31
C ARG A 225 -2.52 -13.27 18.68
N GLU A 226 -2.37 -11.95 18.71
CA GLU A 226 -1.20 -11.27 19.24
C GLU A 226 -1.10 -11.44 20.77
N LYS A 227 0.02 -11.04 21.37
CA LYS A 227 0.22 -11.14 22.83
C LYS A 227 -0.82 -10.38 23.65
N ASN A 228 -1.34 -9.28 23.12
CA ASN A 228 -2.40 -8.49 23.73
C ASN A 228 -3.82 -9.06 23.52
N GLY A 229 -3.94 -10.22 22.87
CA GLY A 229 -5.21 -10.89 22.56
C GLY A 229 -5.92 -10.38 21.30
N LYS A 230 -5.38 -9.38 20.60
CA LYS A 230 -5.95 -8.87 19.35
C LYS A 230 -5.68 -9.81 18.17
N LYS A 231 -6.46 -9.65 17.08
CA LYS A 231 -6.24 -10.33 15.81
C LYS A 231 -4.89 -9.95 15.20
N VAL A 232 -4.29 -10.85 14.42
CA VAL A 232 -2.99 -10.62 13.79
C VAL A 232 -3.17 -9.91 12.46
N PHE A 233 -2.78 -8.63 12.38
CA PHE A 233 -2.77 -7.87 11.13
C PHE A 233 -1.39 -7.27 10.87
N TRP A 234 -0.76 -7.79 9.82
CA TRP A 234 0.58 -7.43 9.42
C TRP A 234 0.60 -6.11 8.62
N SER A 235 1.44 -5.18 9.04
CA SER A 235 1.59 -3.85 8.45
C SER A 235 1.88 -3.93 6.94
N ARG A 236 2.96 -4.60 6.53
CA ARG A 236 3.30 -4.72 5.12
C ARG A 236 2.23 -5.45 4.32
N GLY A 237 1.61 -6.49 4.88
CA GLY A 237 0.49 -7.19 4.21
C GLY A 237 -0.66 -6.25 3.88
N ASN A 238 -1.09 -5.44 4.86
CA ASN A 238 -2.13 -4.42 4.66
C ASN A 238 -1.63 -3.25 3.79
N GLY A 239 -0.34 -2.92 3.87
CA GLY A 239 0.31 -1.96 2.99
C GLY A 239 0.22 -2.35 1.52
N TRP A 240 0.47 -3.63 1.21
CA TRP A 240 0.26 -4.16 -0.13
C TRP A 240 -1.16 -3.96 -0.62
N VAL A 241 -2.16 -4.28 0.19
CA VAL A 241 -3.56 -4.20 -0.22
C VAL A 241 -3.98 -2.77 -0.50
N ILE A 242 -3.74 -1.83 0.43
CA ILE A 242 -4.20 -0.45 0.25
C ILE A 242 -3.45 0.26 -0.88
N ALA A 243 -2.16 -0.03 -1.08
CA ALA A 243 -1.41 0.46 -2.23
C ALA A 243 -1.88 -0.19 -3.55
N GLY A 244 -2.27 -1.46 -3.50
CA GLY A 244 -2.92 -2.15 -4.61
C GLY A 244 -4.25 -1.53 -4.98
N LEU A 245 -5.08 -1.11 -3.99
CA LEU A 245 -6.34 -0.37 -4.20
C LEU A 245 -6.11 0.95 -4.94
N ALA A 246 -5.14 1.75 -4.48
CA ALA A 246 -4.79 3.01 -5.15
C ALA A 246 -4.41 2.77 -6.62
N ARG A 247 -3.54 1.79 -6.88
CA ARG A 247 -3.11 1.43 -8.24
C ARG A 247 -4.25 0.88 -9.11
N MET A 248 -5.15 0.06 -8.55
CA MET A 248 -6.36 -0.38 -9.26
C MET A 248 -7.24 0.80 -9.66
N LEU A 249 -7.44 1.75 -8.76
CA LEU A 249 -8.26 2.93 -8.99
C LEU A 249 -7.64 3.89 -10.02
N ASP A 250 -6.30 3.97 -10.12
CA ASP A 250 -5.60 4.76 -11.15
C ASP A 250 -5.87 4.23 -12.56
N ASP A 251 -5.78 2.90 -12.73
CA ASP A 251 -5.91 2.26 -14.04
C ASP A 251 -7.37 1.92 -14.42
N MET A 252 -8.29 2.05 -13.47
CA MET A 252 -9.71 1.74 -13.65
C MET A 252 -10.46 2.93 -14.26
N PRO A 253 -11.22 2.76 -15.35
CA PRO A 253 -12.05 3.84 -15.90
C PRO A 253 -12.98 4.47 -14.87
N ALA A 254 -13.17 5.79 -14.93
CA ALA A 254 -14.03 6.52 -13.98
C ALA A 254 -15.47 5.98 -13.97
N GLY A 255 -15.99 5.53 -15.11
CA GLY A 255 -17.33 4.94 -15.25
C GLY A 255 -17.40 3.43 -15.01
N TYR A 256 -16.33 2.78 -14.54
CA TYR A 256 -16.38 1.35 -14.28
C TYR A 256 -17.39 1.01 -13.18
N ARG A 257 -18.29 0.06 -13.46
CA ARG A 257 -19.44 -0.25 -12.59
C ARG A 257 -19.08 -0.60 -11.14
N GLU A 258 -17.94 -1.28 -10.92
CA GLU A 258 -17.51 -1.72 -9.59
C GLU A 258 -16.64 -0.69 -8.87
N ARG A 259 -16.26 0.43 -9.53
CA ARG A 259 -15.35 1.44 -8.96
C ARG A 259 -15.78 1.92 -7.58
N GLY A 260 -17.07 2.10 -7.35
CA GLY A 260 -17.61 2.53 -6.05
C GLY A 260 -17.26 1.58 -4.90
N ARG A 261 -17.26 0.27 -5.14
CA ARG A 261 -16.86 -0.72 -4.12
C ARG A 261 -15.39 -0.58 -3.74
N TYR A 262 -14.50 -0.35 -4.71
CA TYR A 262 -13.07 -0.12 -4.45
C TYR A 262 -12.84 1.16 -3.65
N VAL A 263 -13.56 2.23 -3.97
CA VAL A 263 -13.49 3.50 -3.22
C VAL A 263 -13.97 3.31 -1.77
N THR A 264 -15.05 2.58 -1.55
CA THR A 264 -15.54 2.28 -0.19
C THR A 264 -14.50 1.50 0.60
N LEU A 265 -13.99 0.40 0.06
CA LEU A 265 -12.97 -0.43 0.70
C LEU A 265 -11.69 0.36 0.99
N PHE A 266 -11.26 1.21 0.06
CA PHE A 266 -10.10 2.08 0.26
C PHE A 266 -10.28 3.03 1.45
N LYS A 267 -11.47 3.65 1.58
CA LYS A 267 -11.78 4.57 2.68
C LYS A 267 -11.84 3.86 4.04
N GLU A 268 -12.43 2.68 4.09
CA GLU A 268 -12.50 1.86 5.30
C GLU A 268 -11.09 1.47 5.77
N MET A 269 -10.27 0.93 4.88
CA MET A 269 -8.89 0.61 5.19
C MET A 269 -8.06 1.83 5.59
N ALA A 270 -8.22 2.97 4.89
CA ALA A 270 -7.50 4.19 5.22
C ALA A 270 -7.81 4.68 6.64
N ALA A 271 -9.07 4.58 7.10
CA ALA A 271 -9.44 4.93 8.46
C ALA A 271 -8.79 3.99 9.50
N ALA A 272 -8.78 2.68 9.26
CA ALA A 272 -8.11 1.71 10.13
C ALA A 272 -6.60 1.93 10.19
N VAL A 273 -5.97 2.17 9.03
CA VAL A 273 -4.55 2.50 8.92
C VAL A 273 -4.22 3.79 9.68
N LEU A 274 -5.03 4.84 9.54
CA LEU A 274 -4.83 6.09 10.26
C LEU A 274 -4.81 5.86 11.78
N ALA A 275 -5.76 5.07 12.30
CA ALA A 275 -5.88 4.75 13.71
C ALA A 275 -4.67 3.96 14.26
N ALA A 276 -3.99 3.21 13.42
CA ALA A 276 -2.84 2.37 13.81
C ALA A 276 -1.48 3.11 13.73
N GLN A 277 -1.44 4.39 13.34
CA GLN A 277 -0.18 5.15 13.25
C GLN A 277 0.39 5.45 14.65
N SER A 278 1.65 5.09 14.88
CA SER A 278 2.36 5.42 16.11
C SER A 278 2.74 6.91 16.16
N ALA A 279 2.93 7.44 17.37
CA ALA A 279 3.21 8.87 17.61
C ALA A 279 4.47 9.39 16.88
N ASP A 280 5.47 8.53 16.67
CA ASP A 280 6.70 8.83 15.93
C ASP A 280 6.54 8.80 14.40
N GLY A 281 5.34 8.50 13.92
CA GLY A 281 4.97 8.53 12.51
C GLY A 281 5.08 7.20 11.79
N TYR A 282 5.71 6.18 12.37
CA TYR A 282 5.77 4.84 11.79
C TYR A 282 4.47 4.06 12.02
N TRP A 283 4.25 3.06 11.19
CA TRP A 283 3.38 1.92 11.49
C TRP A 283 4.25 0.74 11.87
N ARG A 284 3.95 0.15 13.03
CA ARG A 284 4.68 -1.03 13.51
C ARG A 284 4.30 -2.26 12.69
N SER A 285 5.16 -3.27 12.72
CA SER A 285 4.95 -4.50 11.95
C SER A 285 3.63 -5.20 12.28
N SER A 286 3.22 -5.21 13.57
CA SER A 286 1.87 -5.57 13.99
C SER A 286 1.01 -4.32 14.19
N LEU A 287 -0.10 -4.21 13.44
CA LEU A 287 -0.96 -3.02 13.46
C LEU A 287 -1.77 -2.90 14.77
N LEU A 288 -2.21 -4.02 15.35
CA LEU A 288 -3.04 -4.01 16.55
C LEU A 288 -2.28 -4.36 17.85
N ASP A 289 -0.99 -4.72 17.72
CA ASP A 289 -0.11 -4.94 18.88
C ASP A 289 1.28 -4.31 18.63
N PRO A 290 1.34 -2.97 18.49
CA PRO A 290 2.60 -2.28 18.15
C PRO A 290 3.68 -2.49 19.21
N GLU A 291 3.33 -2.73 20.47
CA GLU A 291 4.26 -2.94 21.57
C GLU A 291 4.98 -4.30 21.45
N SER A 292 4.37 -5.30 20.82
CA SER A 292 5.00 -6.60 20.60
C SER A 292 6.14 -6.53 19.60
N ARG A 293 6.15 -5.52 18.74
CA ARG A 293 7.16 -5.24 17.70
C ARG A 293 7.47 -3.73 17.68
N PRO A 294 8.15 -3.19 18.70
CA PRO A 294 8.27 -1.74 18.91
C PRO A 294 9.20 -1.03 17.91
N ASN A 295 10.01 -1.78 17.18
CA ASN A 295 10.92 -1.21 16.20
C ASN A 295 10.17 -0.57 15.02
N PRO A 296 10.76 0.46 14.37
CA PRO A 296 10.29 0.96 13.10
C PRO A 296 10.13 -0.17 12.05
N GLU A 297 9.17 0.00 11.15
CA GLU A 297 9.02 -0.85 9.97
C GLU A 297 8.71 0.05 8.78
N THR A 298 9.63 0.14 7.82
CA THR A 298 9.58 1.17 6.78
C THR A 298 8.85 0.73 5.52
N SER A 299 8.72 -0.57 5.22
CA SER A 299 8.01 -1.02 4.03
C SER A 299 6.51 -0.79 4.14
N GLY A 300 5.86 -1.22 5.21
CA GLY A 300 4.45 -0.93 5.48
C GLY A 300 4.19 0.56 5.63
N THR A 301 5.07 1.26 6.37
CA THR A 301 4.99 2.73 6.51
C THR A 301 5.01 3.41 5.14
N GLY A 302 5.89 3.01 4.22
CA GLY A 302 5.97 3.59 2.88
C GLY A 302 4.69 3.41 2.07
N PHE A 303 4.11 2.20 2.08
CA PHE A 303 2.83 1.94 1.40
C PHE A 303 1.66 2.71 2.01
N PHE A 304 1.62 2.86 3.32
CA PHE A 304 0.58 3.66 3.98
C PHE A 304 0.71 5.15 3.68
N VAL A 305 1.93 5.70 3.74
CA VAL A 305 2.18 7.10 3.33
C VAL A 305 1.75 7.33 1.88
N TYR A 306 2.16 6.45 0.96
CA TYR A 306 1.73 6.50 -0.43
C TYR A 306 0.20 6.54 -0.53
N SER A 307 -0.47 5.60 0.09
CA SER A 307 -1.91 5.43 -0.05
C SER A 307 -2.71 6.58 0.56
N LEU A 308 -2.32 7.05 1.76
CA LEU A 308 -2.98 8.18 2.40
C LEU A 308 -2.78 9.48 1.59
N ALA A 309 -1.56 9.75 1.13
CA ALA A 309 -1.25 10.90 0.30
C ALA A 309 -2.01 10.83 -1.05
N TRP A 310 -2.00 9.67 -1.70
CA TRP A 310 -2.76 9.41 -2.93
C TRP A 310 -4.26 9.67 -2.73
N GLY A 311 -4.84 9.15 -1.67
CA GLY A 311 -6.26 9.33 -1.36
C GLY A 311 -6.65 10.79 -1.14
N VAL A 312 -5.79 11.60 -0.50
CA VAL A 312 -5.96 13.05 -0.34
C VAL A 312 -5.84 13.76 -1.69
N ASN A 313 -4.82 13.43 -2.48
CA ASN A 313 -4.56 14.04 -3.80
C ASN A 313 -5.72 13.79 -4.78
N HIS A 314 -6.41 12.65 -4.67
CA HIS A 314 -7.56 12.28 -5.50
C HIS A 314 -8.92 12.69 -4.91
N GLY A 315 -8.94 13.42 -3.79
CA GLY A 315 -10.17 13.88 -3.14
C GLY A 315 -11.04 12.77 -2.54
N LEU A 316 -10.46 11.59 -2.31
CA LEU A 316 -11.15 10.47 -1.68
C LEU A 316 -11.11 10.52 -0.15
N LEU A 317 -10.05 11.10 0.41
CA LEU A 317 -9.82 11.23 1.84
C LEU A 317 -9.87 12.71 2.26
N ASP A 318 -10.38 12.98 3.46
CA ASP A 318 -10.40 14.32 4.05
C ASP A 318 -8.96 14.81 4.28
N ARG A 319 -8.61 15.91 3.61
CA ARG A 319 -7.27 16.50 3.68
C ARG A 319 -6.87 16.87 5.11
N ALA A 320 -7.78 17.47 5.89
CA ALA A 320 -7.47 17.91 7.25
C ALA A 320 -7.15 16.75 8.18
N LEU A 321 -7.73 15.57 7.93
CA LEU A 321 -7.54 14.38 8.75
C LEU A 321 -6.33 13.54 8.32
N PHE A 322 -6.15 13.32 7.01
CA PHE A 322 -5.19 12.33 6.50
C PHE A 322 -3.84 12.93 6.07
N GLU A 323 -3.79 14.18 5.60
CA GLU A 323 -2.54 14.82 5.20
C GLU A 323 -1.53 14.94 6.36
N PRO A 324 -1.91 15.32 7.60
CA PRO A 324 -0.97 15.34 8.71
C PRO A 324 -0.34 13.98 9.01
N ALA A 325 -1.12 12.90 8.87
CA ALA A 325 -0.62 11.53 9.07
C ALA A 325 0.37 11.11 7.99
N ALA A 326 0.06 11.39 6.71
CA ALA A 326 0.95 11.13 5.59
C ALA A 326 2.28 11.90 5.76
N LYS A 327 2.23 13.17 6.14
CA LYS A 327 3.44 13.99 6.39
C LYS A 327 4.28 13.47 7.57
N ARG A 328 3.64 13.05 8.67
CA ARG A 328 4.36 12.43 9.80
C ARG A 328 5.03 11.12 9.37
N GLY A 329 4.33 10.29 8.60
CA GLY A 329 4.88 9.05 8.06
C GLY A 329 6.04 9.30 7.09
N TRP A 330 5.94 10.31 6.22
CA TRP A 330 7.05 10.71 5.37
C TRP A 330 8.26 11.14 6.18
N ALA A 331 8.09 11.99 7.20
CA ALA A 331 9.18 12.38 8.08
C ALA A 331 9.82 11.18 8.80
N ALA A 332 9.02 10.17 9.16
CA ALA A 332 9.53 8.92 9.72
C ALA A 332 10.39 8.15 8.71
N LEU A 333 9.94 8.01 7.47
CA LEU A 333 10.71 7.37 6.39
C LEU A 333 12.02 8.08 6.12
N VAL A 334 12.02 9.43 6.07
CA VAL A 334 13.25 10.22 5.85
C VAL A 334 14.28 9.98 6.96
N ARG A 335 13.84 9.85 8.22
CA ARG A 335 14.74 9.50 9.33
C ARG A 335 15.38 8.12 9.23
N ALA A 336 14.74 7.20 8.49
CA ALA A 336 15.23 5.86 8.27
C ALA A 336 16.20 5.74 7.07
N VAL A 337 16.36 6.81 6.28
CA VAL A 337 17.34 6.84 5.18
C VAL A 337 18.71 7.16 5.75
N HIS A 338 19.66 6.27 5.53
CA HIS A 338 21.06 6.43 5.95
C HIS A 338 21.77 7.51 5.12
N PRO A 339 22.92 8.04 5.60
CA PRO A 339 23.67 9.08 4.91
C PRO A 339 24.10 8.73 3.48
N ASP A 340 24.32 7.44 3.20
CA ASP A 340 24.67 6.90 1.87
C ASP A 340 23.46 6.68 0.96
N GLY A 341 22.22 6.82 1.47
CA GLY A 341 20.97 6.64 0.75
C GLY A 341 20.25 5.32 1.02
N MET A 342 20.86 4.37 1.75
CA MET A 342 20.18 3.12 2.12
C MET A 342 18.93 3.38 2.95
N LEU A 343 17.79 2.81 2.57
CA LEU A 343 16.62 2.79 3.45
C LEU A 343 16.75 1.65 4.46
N GLY A 344 16.86 1.99 5.74
CA GLY A 344 16.89 1.02 6.84
C GLY A 344 15.51 0.64 7.37
N TRP A 345 15.50 -0.21 8.41
CA TRP A 345 14.29 -0.65 9.11
C TRP A 345 13.28 -1.37 8.21
N VAL A 346 13.70 -2.00 7.13
CA VAL A 346 12.84 -2.81 6.27
C VAL A 346 12.76 -4.22 6.85
N GLN A 347 11.57 -4.64 7.22
CA GLN A 347 11.37 -6.04 7.61
C GLN A 347 11.71 -6.97 6.45
N GLN A 348 12.55 -7.98 6.71
CA GLN A 348 12.94 -8.98 5.72
C GLN A 348 11.72 -9.76 5.18
N ILE A 349 11.90 -10.49 4.09
CA ILE A 349 10.84 -11.32 3.48
C ILE A 349 10.19 -12.19 4.56
N GLY A 350 8.88 -12.18 4.62
CA GLY A 350 8.08 -12.89 5.60
C GLY A 350 6.60 -12.87 5.25
N ALA A 351 5.80 -13.52 6.10
CA ALA A 351 4.35 -13.65 5.92
C ALA A 351 3.55 -13.15 7.15
N GLU A 352 4.25 -12.53 8.12
CA GLU A 352 3.66 -12.13 9.40
C GLU A 352 4.44 -10.96 10.02
N PRO A 353 3.92 -10.33 11.10
CA PRO A 353 4.64 -9.30 11.82
C PRO A 353 6.01 -9.81 12.32
N GLY A 354 7.08 -9.18 11.86
CA GLY A 354 8.46 -9.46 12.24
C GLY A 354 9.19 -8.20 12.67
N SER A 355 10.37 -8.36 13.27
CA SER A 355 11.22 -7.24 13.67
C SER A 355 12.10 -6.80 12.51
N ALA A 356 12.39 -5.50 12.46
CA ALA A 356 13.39 -4.91 11.57
C ALA A 356 14.51 -4.27 12.41
N GLY A 357 15.71 -4.21 11.86
CA GLY A 357 16.86 -3.50 12.42
C GLY A 357 17.20 -2.24 11.63
N ALA A 358 18.00 -1.36 12.21
CA ALA A 358 18.38 -0.11 11.56
C ALA A 358 19.04 -0.34 10.18
N ASP A 359 19.86 -1.37 10.08
CA ASP A 359 20.63 -1.71 8.87
C ASP A 359 19.92 -2.77 8.00
N SER A 360 18.71 -3.21 8.38
CA SER A 360 17.97 -4.16 7.54
C SER A 360 17.31 -3.45 6.38
N THR A 361 17.57 -3.90 5.18
CA THR A 361 17.03 -3.33 3.94
C THR A 361 16.57 -4.40 2.97
N GLU A 362 15.61 -4.05 2.15
CA GLU A 362 15.10 -4.84 1.04
C GLU A 362 14.62 -3.93 -0.08
N VAL A 363 14.79 -4.37 -1.30
CA VAL A 363 14.52 -3.58 -2.50
C VAL A 363 13.08 -3.06 -2.58
N TYR A 364 12.11 -3.83 -2.10
CA TYR A 364 10.70 -3.40 -2.04
C TYR A 364 10.45 -2.25 -1.05
N GLY A 365 11.27 -2.13 0.00
CA GLY A 365 11.21 -0.99 0.92
C GLY A 365 11.57 0.31 0.20
N THR A 366 12.67 0.30 -0.59
CA THR A 366 13.01 1.43 -1.47
C THR A 366 11.86 1.74 -2.42
N GLY A 367 11.22 0.73 -3.01
CA GLY A 367 10.02 0.92 -3.84
C GLY A 367 8.88 1.64 -3.12
N ALA A 368 8.60 1.24 -1.89
CA ALA A 368 7.56 1.88 -1.07
C ALA A 368 7.89 3.35 -0.72
N LEU A 369 9.16 3.65 -0.39
CA LEU A 369 9.63 5.03 -0.17
C LEU A 369 9.43 5.90 -1.43
N LEU A 370 9.79 5.39 -2.60
CA LEU A 370 9.66 6.12 -3.87
C LEU A 370 8.19 6.36 -4.23
N LEU A 371 7.31 5.39 -4.01
CA LEU A 371 5.86 5.58 -4.13
C LEU A 371 5.36 6.67 -3.18
N ALA A 372 5.74 6.59 -1.90
CA ALA A 372 5.39 7.60 -0.90
C ALA A 372 5.81 9.01 -1.32
N GLY A 373 7.09 9.18 -1.67
CA GLY A 373 7.64 10.47 -2.09
C GLY A 373 6.94 11.06 -3.31
N SER A 374 6.54 10.23 -4.28
CA SER A 374 5.83 10.70 -5.48
C SER A 374 4.49 11.37 -5.16
N GLU A 375 3.77 10.87 -4.15
CA GLU A 375 2.51 11.45 -3.72
C GLU A 375 2.66 12.61 -2.74
N ILE A 376 3.68 12.56 -1.87
CA ILE A 376 4.00 13.67 -0.97
C ILE A 376 4.39 14.94 -1.76
N ILE A 377 5.10 14.81 -2.89
CA ILE A 377 5.38 15.94 -3.79
C ILE A 377 4.08 16.63 -4.26
N THR A 378 3.03 15.86 -4.51
CA THR A 378 1.74 16.40 -4.95
C THR A 378 1.00 17.11 -3.81
N LEU A 379 1.14 16.63 -2.57
CA LEU A 379 0.62 17.33 -1.38
C LEU A 379 1.32 18.67 -1.12
N ALA A 380 2.56 18.83 -1.59
CA ALA A 380 3.36 20.05 -1.41
C ALA A 380 2.93 21.23 -2.34
N LYS A 381 2.01 20.96 -3.27
CA LYS A 381 1.44 21.98 -4.19
C LYS A 381 0.21 22.62 -3.58
#